data_7652b7926c8a5961532af4b3e7256f3b
#
_entry.id   7652b7926c8a5961532af4b3e7256f3b
#
_cell.length_a   1.000
_cell.length_b   1.000
_cell.length_c   1.000
_cell.angle_alpha   90.00
_cell.angle_beta   90.00
_cell.angle_gamma   90.00
#
_symmetry.space_group_name_H-M   'P 1'
#
loop_
_entity.id
_entity.type
_entity.pdbx_description
1 polymer ?
#
loop_
_entity_poly.entity_id
_entity_poly.type
_entity_poly.pdbx_seq_one_letter_code
_entity_poly.pdbx_strand_id
1 'polypeptide(L)'
;MSMHERTEAALKELFQEDFHIGAAVNPSSMKKQEQLLSYHFNSITAENEMKFVSLQPEEGKYTFEAADTLISFARKHGMAVRGHTLVWHNQTTGWVFEDSQGQPVSREVLLERMRSHIHTVVGRYKDSIYAWDVVNEAVADEGDQQLRPSRWLDIAGPEFIAKAFEYAHEADPNALLFYNDYNESDPLKRERIFQLVESLLKQGTPIHGIGLQAHWNLFAPSLEDIRAAIERYASLGLKLHLTELDMSVFEFHDRRTDLLRPDPSLLERQAERYEAIFRLLKEYRDYIGSVTFWGAADDDTWLDYFPVQGRKNWPLLFDEQHRPKLAYERVARVASSGSI
;
A
#
# COMPACT_ATOMS: atom_id res chain seq x y z
N MET A 1 10.28 -15.42 29.55
CA MET A 1 9.16 -14.48 29.73
C MET A 1 7.89 -15.20 29.30
N SER A 2 6.90 -15.30 30.21
CA SER A 2 5.69 -16.07 29.97
C SER A 2 4.93 -15.49 28.79
N MET A 3 4.52 -16.34 27.86
CA MET A 3 3.50 -16.02 26.84
C MET A 3 2.24 -15.57 27.60
N HIS A 4 1.95 -14.27 27.59
CA HIS A 4 0.60 -13.84 27.86
C HIS A 4 -0.23 -14.40 26.69
N GLU A 5 -1.08 -15.36 26.97
CA GLU A 5 -2.07 -15.83 26.00
C GLU A 5 -2.88 -14.60 25.59
N ARG A 6 -2.86 -14.29 24.27
CA ARG A 6 -3.73 -13.27 23.71
C ARG A 6 -5.16 -13.74 23.87
N THR A 7 -6.00 -12.89 24.43
CA THR A 7 -7.41 -13.20 24.68
C THR A 7 -8.32 -12.70 23.56
N GLU A 8 -7.82 -11.78 22.74
CA GLU A 8 -8.52 -11.25 21.58
C GLU A 8 -8.47 -12.22 20.37
N ALA A 9 -9.49 -12.21 19.53
CA ALA A 9 -9.51 -13.01 18.29
C ALA A 9 -8.53 -12.47 17.23
N ALA A 10 -7.92 -13.33 16.45
CA ALA A 10 -7.00 -12.90 15.39
C ALA A 10 -7.76 -12.20 14.24
N LEU A 11 -7.33 -11.01 13.82
CA LEU A 11 -7.97 -10.28 12.72
C LEU A 11 -8.07 -11.11 11.43
N LYS A 12 -7.00 -11.84 11.09
CA LYS A 12 -6.96 -12.71 9.90
C LYS A 12 -7.99 -13.83 9.94
N GLU A 13 -8.37 -14.31 11.13
CA GLU A 13 -9.41 -15.32 11.29
C GLU A 13 -10.81 -14.71 11.25
N LEU A 14 -10.95 -13.52 11.84
CA LEU A 14 -12.21 -12.78 11.85
C LEU A 14 -12.67 -12.41 10.43
N PHE A 15 -11.75 -12.09 9.52
CA PHE A 15 -12.03 -11.68 8.15
C PHE A 15 -11.62 -12.71 7.09
N GLN A 16 -11.41 -13.98 7.48
CA GLN A 16 -10.91 -15.02 6.57
C GLN A 16 -11.79 -15.26 5.34
N GLU A 17 -13.12 -15.03 5.46
CA GLU A 17 -14.09 -15.18 4.38
C GLU A 17 -14.31 -13.88 3.58
N ASP A 18 -13.73 -12.78 4.00
CA ASP A 18 -13.94 -11.48 3.38
C ASP A 18 -12.71 -11.05 2.55
N PHE A 19 -11.53 -10.91 3.17
CA PHE A 19 -10.30 -10.44 2.53
C PHE A 19 -9.06 -10.73 3.38
N HIS A 20 -7.87 -10.65 2.77
CA HIS A 20 -6.63 -10.69 3.52
C HIS A 20 -6.50 -9.48 4.45
N ILE A 21 -5.99 -9.72 5.65
CA ILE A 21 -5.57 -8.65 6.57
C ILE A 21 -4.04 -8.57 6.55
N GLY A 22 -3.51 -7.46 6.05
CA GLY A 22 -2.08 -7.24 5.87
C GLY A 22 -1.51 -6.14 6.75
N ALA A 23 -0.18 -6.13 6.86
CA ALA A 23 0.58 -5.04 7.47
C ALA A 23 1.83 -4.72 6.66
N ALA A 24 2.16 -3.42 6.54
CA ALA A 24 3.47 -3.01 6.09
C ALA A 24 4.51 -3.32 7.16
N VAL A 25 5.67 -3.79 6.74
CA VAL A 25 6.76 -4.21 7.65
C VAL A 25 8.12 -3.75 7.12
N ASN A 26 9.04 -3.61 8.06
CA ASN A 26 10.45 -3.40 7.82
C ASN A 26 11.27 -4.35 8.71
N PRO A 27 12.61 -4.49 8.53
CA PRO A 27 13.41 -5.42 9.33
C PRO A 27 13.32 -5.20 10.84
N SER A 28 13.12 -3.95 11.29
CA SER A 28 12.97 -3.63 12.71
C SER A 28 11.61 -4.06 13.25
N SER A 29 10.53 -3.72 12.54
CA SER A 29 9.16 -4.06 12.96
C SER A 29 8.94 -5.58 12.94
N MET A 30 9.43 -6.29 11.92
CA MET A 30 9.36 -7.76 11.89
C MET A 30 9.98 -8.41 13.14
N LYS A 31 11.10 -7.86 13.62
CA LYS A 31 11.76 -8.37 14.83
C LYS A 31 11.01 -8.00 16.12
N LYS A 32 10.56 -6.75 16.23
CA LYS A 32 9.91 -6.23 17.46
C LYS A 32 8.48 -6.72 17.60
N GLN A 33 7.77 -6.83 16.49
CA GLN A 33 6.33 -7.08 16.43
C GLN A 33 6.00 -8.50 15.92
N GLU A 34 6.97 -9.44 15.88
CA GLU A 34 6.80 -10.79 15.33
C GLU A 34 5.55 -11.51 15.85
N GLN A 35 5.32 -11.45 17.17
CA GLN A 35 4.15 -12.09 17.78
C GLN A 35 2.83 -11.44 17.35
N LEU A 36 2.79 -10.11 17.26
CA LEU A 36 1.63 -9.37 16.78
C LEU A 36 1.34 -9.69 15.33
N LEU A 37 2.37 -9.60 14.48
CA LEU A 37 2.28 -9.86 13.04
C LEU A 37 1.79 -11.30 12.77
N SER A 38 2.44 -12.29 13.36
CA SER A 38 2.10 -13.70 13.12
C SER A 38 0.72 -14.08 13.64
N TYR A 39 0.22 -13.39 14.67
CA TYR A 39 -1.09 -13.66 15.24
C TYR A 39 -2.24 -13.02 14.45
N HIS A 40 -2.13 -11.73 14.10
CA HIS A 40 -3.25 -10.97 13.54
C HIS A 40 -3.27 -10.88 12.01
N PHE A 41 -2.14 -11.07 11.33
CA PHE A 41 -2.01 -10.80 9.91
C PHE A 41 -1.72 -12.06 9.09
N ASN A 42 -2.25 -12.12 7.87
CA ASN A 42 -1.99 -13.19 6.90
C ASN A 42 -1.37 -12.67 5.59
N SER A 43 -1.04 -11.38 5.54
CA SER A 43 -0.32 -10.76 4.43
C SER A 43 0.65 -9.71 4.94
N ILE A 44 1.77 -9.51 4.24
CA ILE A 44 2.71 -8.42 4.52
C ILE A 44 3.14 -7.71 3.24
N THR A 45 3.56 -6.45 3.41
CA THR A 45 4.11 -5.60 2.34
C THR A 45 5.40 -4.97 2.87
N ALA A 46 6.47 -4.95 2.06
CA ALA A 46 7.69 -4.23 2.42
C ALA A 46 7.43 -2.72 2.42
N GLU A 47 7.75 -2.04 3.53
CA GLU A 47 7.59 -0.58 3.63
C GLU A 47 8.53 0.16 2.67
N ASN A 48 9.81 -0.25 2.60
CA ASN A 48 10.84 0.37 1.77
C ASN A 48 11.75 -0.61 1.03
N GLU A 49 11.86 -1.85 1.48
CA GLU A 49 12.90 -2.80 1.10
C GLU A 49 12.74 -3.34 -0.33
N MET A 50 11.57 -3.16 -0.94
CA MET A 50 11.30 -3.55 -2.34
C MET A 50 11.15 -2.34 -3.29
N LYS A 51 11.43 -1.12 -2.83
CA LYS A 51 11.47 0.07 -3.70
C LYS A 51 12.74 0.07 -4.55
N PHE A 52 12.68 0.73 -5.70
CA PHE A 52 13.76 0.71 -6.70
C PHE A 52 15.13 1.07 -6.10
N VAL A 53 15.19 2.16 -5.33
CA VAL A 53 16.42 2.62 -4.68
C VAL A 53 17.02 1.60 -3.72
N SER A 54 16.18 0.80 -3.07
CA SER A 54 16.61 -0.22 -2.12
C SER A 54 17.10 -1.49 -2.82
N LEU A 55 16.43 -1.89 -3.91
CA LEU A 55 16.77 -3.13 -4.62
C LEU A 55 17.90 -2.96 -5.62
N GLN A 56 18.02 -1.80 -6.28
CA GLN A 56 19.03 -1.55 -7.30
C GLN A 56 19.63 -0.14 -7.16
N PRO A 57 20.46 0.08 -6.13
CA PRO A 57 21.08 1.39 -5.89
C PRO A 57 22.01 1.87 -7.01
N GLU A 58 22.64 0.94 -7.75
CA GLU A 58 23.49 1.21 -8.90
C GLU A 58 23.08 0.32 -10.07
N GLU A 59 23.36 0.77 -11.30
CA GLU A 59 23.05 0.01 -12.52
C GLU A 59 23.72 -1.38 -12.49
N GLY A 60 22.89 -2.44 -12.64
CA GLY A 60 23.35 -3.83 -12.61
C GLY A 60 23.72 -4.39 -11.24
N LYS A 61 23.63 -3.59 -10.17
CA LYS A 61 23.92 -4.04 -8.80
C LYS A 61 22.66 -4.12 -7.96
N TYR A 62 22.35 -5.30 -7.50
CA TYR A 62 21.16 -5.57 -6.70
C TYR A 62 21.49 -5.86 -5.24
N THR A 63 20.63 -5.42 -4.33
CA THR A 63 20.68 -5.63 -2.89
C THR A 63 19.38 -6.26 -2.42
N PHE A 64 19.31 -7.59 -2.37
CA PHE A 64 18.09 -8.34 -2.08
C PHE A 64 17.97 -8.79 -0.62
N GLU A 65 18.98 -8.60 0.21
CA GLU A 65 19.07 -9.20 1.55
C GLU A 65 17.88 -8.84 2.45
N ALA A 66 17.46 -7.59 2.46
CA ALA A 66 16.34 -7.16 3.27
C ALA A 66 15.00 -7.69 2.74
N ALA A 67 14.81 -7.68 1.42
CA ALA A 67 13.63 -8.24 0.78
C ALA A 67 13.57 -9.78 0.95
N ASP A 68 14.70 -10.49 0.81
CA ASP A 68 14.78 -11.92 1.04
C ASP A 68 14.45 -12.29 2.50
N THR A 69 14.87 -11.45 3.45
CA THR A 69 14.52 -11.61 4.87
C THR A 69 13.02 -11.50 5.08
N LEU A 70 12.36 -10.56 4.43
CA LEU A 70 10.90 -10.39 4.48
C LEU A 70 10.19 -11.62 3.87
N ILE A 71 10.63 -12.11 2.72
CA ILE A 71 10.07 -13.33 2.11
C ILE A 71 10.24 -14.53 3.03
N SER A 72 11.40 -14.65 3.68
CA SER A 72 11.67 -15.74 4.62
C SER A 72 10.76 -15.66 5.86
N PHE A 73 10.53 -14.45 6.37
CA PHE A 73 9.59 -14.20 7.46
C PHE A 73 8.15 -14.58 7.07
N ALA A 74 7.70 -14.14 5.90
CA ALA A 74 6.37 -14.49 5.39
C ALA A 74 6.19 -16.00 5.28
N ARG A 75 7.16 -16.69 4.69
CA ARG A 75 7.13 -18.15 4.55
C ARG A 75 7.11 -18.86 5.90
N LYS A 76 7.91 -18.40 6.87
CA LYS A 76 7.94 -18.94 8.24
C LYS A 76 6.57 -18.89 8.92
N HIS A 77 5.81 -17.83 8.66
CA HIS A 77 4.53 -17.58 9.33
C HIS A 77 3.30 -17.85 8.44
N GLY A 78 3.50 -18.42 7.24
CA GLY A 78 2.39 -18.74 6.32
C GLY A 78 1.64 -17.51 5.80
N MET A 79 2.34 -16.40 5.59
CA MET A 79 1.76 -15.13 5.12
C MET A 79 1.94 -14.98 3.61
N ALA A 80 0.96 -14.37 2.95
CA ALA A 80 1.08 -13.87 1.60
C ALA A 80 1.95 -12.60 1.57
N VAL A 81 2.53 -12.28 0.40
CA VAL A 81 3.33 -11.06 0.24
C VAL A 81 2.84 -10.25 -0.95
N ARG A 82 2.65 -8.94 -0.73
CA ARG A 82 2.49 -7.94 -1.78
C ARG A 82 3.83 -7.24 -2.03
N GLY A 83 4.22 -7.13 -3.29
CA GLY A 83 5.41 -6.39 -3.70
C GLY A 83 5.07 -4.90 -3.90
N HIS A 84 5.87 -4.02 -3.31
CA HIS A 84 5.70 -2.58 -3.38
C HIS A 84 7.06 -1.90 -3.50
N THR A 85 7.39 -1.22 -4.55
CA THR A 85 6.69 -0.95 -5.81
C THR A 85 7.72 -0.97 -6.94
N LEU A 86 7.32 -1.37 -8.16
CA LEU A 86 8.28 -1.54 -9.27
C LEU A 86 8.65 -0.20 -9.92
N VAL A 87 7.66 0.67 -10.19
CA VAL A 87 7.86 1.97 -10.85
C VAL A 87 7.17 3.08 -10.06
N TRP A 88 7.95 4.04 -9.60
CA TRP A 88 7.47 5.19 -8.84
C TRP A 88 8.35 6.41 -9.14
N HIS A 89 7.78 7.61 -9.10
CA HIS A 89 8.52 8.87 -9.31
C HIS A 89 9.43 9.23 -8.14
N ASN A 90 9.14 8.71 -6.94
CA ASN A 90 9.99 8.82 -5.74
C ASN A 90 10.84 7.57 -5.55
N GLN A 91 11.86 7.66 -4.72
CA GLN A 91 12.74 6.55 -4.30
C GLN A 91 13.22 5.69 -5.49
N THR A 92 13.49 6.35 -6.62
CA THR A 92 14.15 5.80 -7.81
C THR A 92 15.49 6.49 -8.00
N THR A 93 16.55 5.74 -8.19
CA THR A 93 17.93 6.24 -8.29
C THR A 93 18.15 7.03 -9.58
N GLY A 94 19.01 8.07 -9.50
CA GLY A 94 19.29 8.97 -10.62
C GLY A 94 19.83 8.27 -11.87
N TRP A 95 20.67 7.24 -11.70
CA TRP A 95 21.24 6.47 -12.81
C TRP A 95 20.20 5.90 -13.76
N VAL A 96 18.96 5.66 -13.30
CA VAL A 96 17.87 5.14 -14.15
C VAL A 96 17.58 6.12 -15.28
N PHE A 97 17.70 7.41 -15.03
CA PHE A 97 17.28 8.51 -15.90
C PHE A 97 18.45 9.23 -16.58
N GLU A 98 19.67 8.99 -16.14
CA GLU A 98 20.86 9.73 -16.57
C GLU A 98 21.93 8.82 -17.14
N ASP A 99 22.68 9.37 -18.10
CA ASP A 99 23.91 8.75 -18.59
C ASP A 99 25.10 9.05 -17.66
N SER A 100 26.29 8.60 -18.04
CA SER A 100 27.52 8.81 -17.28
C SER A 100 27.96 10.27 -17.17
N GLN A 101 27.34 11.19 -17.92
CA GLN A 101 27.59 12.62 -17.91
C GLN A 101 26.48 13.41 -17.23
N GLY A 102 25.48 12.70 -16.61
CA GLY A 102 24.34 13.31 -15.96
C GLY A 102 23.30 13.89 -16.90
N GLN A 103 23.34 13.52 -18.20
CA GLN A 103 22.33 13.93 -19.17
C GLN A 103 21.18 12.92 -19.22
N PRO A 104 19.94 13.37 -19.52
CA PRO A 104 18.82 12.45 -19.69
C PRO A 104 19.13 11.38 -20.74
N VAL A 105 18.84 10.13 -20.41
CA VAL A 105 18.95 9.01 -21.37
C VAL A 105 17.84 9.08 -22.42
N SER A 106 18.00 8.31 -23.51
CA SER A 106 16.93 8.16 -24.48
C SER A 106 15.77 7.33 -23.92
N ARG A 107 14.60 7.46 -24.55
CA ARG A 107 13.41 6.66 -24.22
C ARG A 107 13.69 5.16 -24.25
N GLU A 108 14.43 4.69 -25.24
CA GLU A 108 14.76 3.29 -25.42
C GLU A 108 15.63 2.76 -24.27
N VAL A 109 16.63 3.54 -23.85
CA VAL A 109 17.50 3.21 -22.72
C VAL A 109 16.70 3.17 -21.42
N LEU A 110 15.82 4.13 -21.17
CA LEU A 110 14.98 4.16 -19.97
C LEU A 110 14.05 2.95 -19.92
N LEU A 111 13.38 2.63 -21.02
CA LEU A 111 12.48 1.48 -21.09
C LEU A 111 13.23 0.15 -20.91
N GLU A 112 14.45 0.02 -21.44
CA GLU A 112 15.27 -1.18 -21.24
C GLU A 112 15.75 -1.31 -19.78
N ARG A 113 16.15 -0.22 -19.16
CA ARG A 113 16.49 -0.20 -17.71
C ARG A 113 15.31 -0.60 -16.83
N MET A 114 14.12 -0.07 -17.14
CA MET A 114 12.88 -0.44 -16.48
C MET A 114 12.55 -1.93 -16.67
N ARG A 115 12.66 -2.43 -17.89
CA ARG A 115 12.42 -3.83 -18.22
C ARG A 115 13.36 -4.76 -17.48
N SER A 116 14.65 -4.46 -17.51
CA SER A 116 15.69 -5.25 -16.84
C SER A 116 15.45 -5.31 -15.33
N HIS A 117 15.12 -4.17 -14.70
CA HIS A 117 14.79 -4.12 -13.27
C HIS A 117 13.55 -4.96 -12.95
N ILE A 118 12.45 -4.75 -13.65
CA ILE A 118 11.19 -5.47 -13.43
C ILE A 118 11.38 -6.98 -13.62
N HIS A 119 12.03 -7.40 -14.70
CA HIS A 119 12.28 -8.83 -14.97
C HIS A 119 13.13 -9.47 -13.88
N THR A 120 14.16 -8.77 -13.42
CA THR A 120 15.04 -9.29 -12.36
C THR A 120 14.30 -9.41 -11.03
N VAL A 121 13.57 -8.36 -10.63
CA VAL A 121 12.89 -8.31 -9.33
C VAL A 121 11.68 -9.26 -9.32
N VAL A 122 10.79 -9.14 -10.27
CA VAL A 122 9.58 -9.98 -10.34
C VAL A 122 9.96 -11.45 -10.56
N GLY A 123 10.93 -11.72 -11.44
CA GLY A 123 11.42 -13.07 -11.69
C GLY A 123 12.05 -13.73 -10.46
N ARG A 124 12.79 -12.95 -9.63
CA ARG A 124 13.35 -13.45 -8.37
C ARG A 124 12.29 -13.90 -7.38
N TYR A 125 11.22 -13.15 -7.28
CA TYR A 125 10.15 -13.38 -6.29
C TYR A 125 8.91 -14.08 -6.85
N LYS A 126 9.03 -14.61 -8.06
CA LYS A 126 7.99 -15.46 -8.64
C LYS A 126 7.63 -16.59 -7.66
N ASP A 127 6.37 -16.92 -7.57
CA ASP A 127 5.80 -17.89 -6.63
C ASP A 127 5.87 -17.49 -5.13
N SER A 128 6.46 -16.33 -4.80
CA SER A 128 6.54 -15.81 -3.43
C SER A 128 5.69 -14.56 -3.23
N ILE A 129 5.51 -13.76 -4.27
CA ILE A 129 4.70 -12.54 -4.25
C ILE A 129 3.47 -12.74 -5.12
N TYR A 130 2.28 -12.61 -4.53
CA TYR A 130 1.02 -12.87 -5.23
C TYR A 130 0.48 -11.64 -5.95
N ALA A 131 0.90 -10.45 -5.55
CA ALA A 131 0.42 -9.18 -6.11
C ALA A 131 1.53 -8.12 -6.08
N TRP A 132 1.64 -7.32 -7.14
CA TRP A 132 2.59 -6.22 -7.26
C TRP A 132 1.88 -4.89 -7.47
N ASP A 133 2.30 -3.86 -6.74
CA ASP A 133 2.09 -2.47 -7.13
C ASP A 133 3.11 -2.16 -8.25
N VAL A 134 2.64 -2.24 -9.50
CA VAL A 134 3.51 -2.11 -10.67
C VAL A 134 3.89 -0.65 -10.91
N VAL A 135 2.88 0.22 -10.92
CA VAL A 135 3.06 1.67 -11.03
C VAL A 135 2.37 2.35 -9.87
N ASN A 136 3.13 3.20 -9.18
CA ASN A 136 2.68 3.93 -8.01
C ASN A 136 2.59 5.43 -8.30
N GLU A 137 1.43 6.05 -8.00
CA GLU A 137 1.22 7.51 -7.96
C GLU A 137 1.52 8.26 -9.27
N ALA A 138 1.14 7.70 -10.41
CA ALA A 138 1.36 8.34 -11.70
C ALA A 138 0.31 9.40 -12.06
N VAL A 139 -0.81 9.47 -11.34
CA VAL A 139 -1.90 10.43 -11.59
C VAL A 139 -1.64 11.74 -10.85
N ALA A 140 -1.89 12.87 -11.50
CA ALA A 140 -1.72 14.19 -10.91
C ALA A 140 -2.82 14.49 -9.87
N ASP A 141 -2.45 15.16 -8.77
CA ASP A 141 -3.39 15.54 -7.71
C ASP A 141 -4.24 16.75 -8.11
N GLU A 142 -3.66 17.71 -8.81
CA GLU A 142 -4.24 19.01 -9.14
C GLU A 142 -3.88 19.45 -10.58
N GLY A 143 -4.35 20.63 -10.97
CA GLY A 143 -4.12 21.21 -12.31
C GLY A 143 -4.91 20.50 -13.41
N ASP A 144 -4.58 20.81 -14.67
CA ASP A 144 -5.30 20.29 -15.84
C ASP A 144 -4.68 18.99 -16.41
N GLN A 145 -3.53 18.57 -15.90
CA GLN A 145 -2.84 17.39 -16.37
C GLN A 145 -3.40 16.13 -15.73
N GLN A 146 -3.58 15.08 -16.50
CA GLN A 146 -4.01 13.79 -16.00
C GLN A 146 -2.89 13.06 -15.26
N LEU A 147 -1.68 13.09 -15.83
CA LEU A 147 -0.52 12.41 -15.24
C LEU A 147 0.37 13.39 -14.47
N ARG A 148 0.96 12.88 -13.40
CA ARG A 148 1.94 13.59 -12.59
C ARG A 148 3.21 13.86 -13.41
N PRO A 149 3.73 15.10 -13.43
CA PRO A 149 5.06 15.38 -13.97
C PRO A 149 6.11 14.51 -13.28
N SER A 150 6.89 13.79 -14.05
CA SER A 150 7.93 12.90 -13.55
C SER A 150 8.99 12.63 -14.62
N ARG A 151 10.18 12.24 -14.21
CA ARG A 151 11.23 11.84 -15.16
C ARG A 151 10.84 10.64 -16.03
N TRP A 152 9.99 9.76 -15.51
CA TRP A 152 9.40 8.67 -16.31
C TRP A 152 8.56 9.21 -17.47
N LEU A 153 7.66 10.14 -17.16
CA LEU A 153 6.78 10.76 -18.15
C LEU A 153 7.56 11.61 -19.16
N ASP A 154 8.49 12.42 -18.67
CA ASP A 154 9.26 13.35 -19.49
C ASP A 154 10.14 12.64 -20.53
N ILE A 155 10.73 11.51 -20.17
CA ILE A 155 11.67 10.77 -21.05
C ILE A 155 10.94 9.71 -21.88
N ALA A 156 10.05 8.91 -21.25
CA ALA A 156 9.43 7.76 -21.92
C ALA A 156 8.04 8.06 -22.51
N GLY A 157 7.40 9.18 -22.12
CA GLY A 157 6.01 9.44 -22.47
C GLY A 157 5.04 8.59 -21.64
N PRO A 158 3.72 8.77 -21.78
CA PRO A 158 2.70 8.10 -20.98
C PRO A 158 2.71 6.56 -21.13
N GLU A 159 3.28 6.04 -22.19
CA GLU A 159 3.36 4.61 -22.47
C GLU A 159 4.23 3.83 -21.45
N PHE A 160 5.06 4.52 -20.65
CA PHE A 160 5.84 3.84 -19.61
C PHE A 160 4.97 3.04 -18.66
N ILE A 161 3.73 3.50 -18.41
CA ILE A 161 2.78 2.83 -17.52
C ILE A 161 2.39 1.45 -18.10
N ALA A 162 1.88 1.42 -19.33
CA ALA A 162 1.51 0.17 -19.98
C ALA A 162 2.71 -0.78 -20.12
N LYS A 163 3.90 -0.24 -20.45
CA LYS A 163 5.14 -1.03 -20.56
C LYS A 163 5.56 -1.65 -19.24
N ALA A 164 5.42 -0.95 -18.11
CA ALA A 164 5.72 -1.51 -16.80
C ALA A 164 4.83 -2.74 -16.49
N PHE A 165 3.53 -2.67 -16.79
CA PHE A 165 2.61 -3.79 -16.63
C PHE A 165 2.93 -4.95 -17.57
N GLU A 166 3.24 -4.67 -18.84
CA GLU A 166 3.66 -5.70 -19.82
C GLU A 166 4.91 -6.45 -19.31
N TYR A 167 5.94 -5.73 -18.86
CA TYR A 167 7.17 -6.33 -18.36
C TYR A 167 6.97 -7.14 -17.08
N ALA A 168 6.11 -6.67 -16.18
CA ALA A 168 5.77 -7.42 -14.96
C ALA A 168 5.04 -8.72 -15.30
N HIS A 169 4.09 -8.68 -16.25
CA HIS A 169 3.37 -9.86 -16.71
C HIS A 169 4.27 -10.85 -17.47
N GLU A 170 5.21 -10.35 -18.29
CA GLU A 170 6.22 -11.19 -18.94
C GLU A 170 7.06 -11.96 -17.91
N ALA A 171 7.44 -11.32 -16.81
CA ALA A 171 8.27 -11.92 -15.76
C ALA A 171 7.50 -12.93 -14.88
N ASP A 172 6.26 -12.62 -14.52
CA ASP A 172 5.36 -13.51 -13.78
C ASP A 172 3.90 -13.35 -14.23
N PRO A 173 3.43 -14.22 -15.13
CA PRO A 173 2.04 -14.19 -15.60
C PRO A 173 0.99 -14.54 -14.53
N ASN A 174 1.40 -15.08 -13.38
CA ASN A 174 0.48 -15.50 -12.33
C ASN A 174 0.28 -14.44 -11.25
N ALA A 175 1.19 -13.46 -11.13
CA ALA A 175 1.06 -12.38 -10.16
C ALA A 175 -0.07 -11.43 -10.56
N LEU A 176 -0.82 -10.95 -9.57
CA LEU A 176 -1.80 -9.90 -9.76
C LEU A 176 -1.08 -8.54 -9.86
N LEU A 177 -1.43 -7.74 -10.87
CA LEU A 177 -0.76 -6.48 -11.18
C LEU A 177 -1.67 -5.30 -10.88
N PHE A 178 -1.24 -4.39 -10.02
CA PHE A 178 -2.02 -3.27 -9.51
C PHE A 178 -1.42 -1.93 -9.93
N TYR A 179 -2.31 -0.98 -10.23
CA TYR A 179 -2.02 0.44 -10.16
C TYR A 179 -2.35 0.92 -8.75
N ASN A 180 -1.45 1.63 -8.08
CA ASN A 180 -1.60 2.07 -6.69
C ASN A 180 -1.50 3.60 -6.58
N ASP A 181 -2.41 4.24 -5.81
CA ASP A 181 -2.38 5.69 -5.63
C ASP A 181 -3.03 6.13 -4.32
N TYR A 182 -2.75 7.35 -3.89
CA TYR A 182 -3.35 8.03 -2.74
C TYR A 182 -4.36 9.10 -3.18
N ASN A 183 -5.09 9.67 -2.23
CA ASN A 183 -6.22 10.59 -2.49
C ASN A 183 -7.26 9.99 -3.46
N GLU A 184 -7.30 8.70 -3.52
CA GLU A 184 -8.08 7.89 -4.45
C GLU A 184 -9.60 8.08 -4.30
N SER A 185 -10.02 8.61 -3.14
CA SER A 185 -11.44 8.93 -2.85
C SER A 185 -11.80 10.37 -3.19
N ASP A 186 -10.82 11.25 -3.46
CA ASP A 186 -11.09 12.61 -3.95
C ASP A 186 -11.78 12.57 -5.32
N PRO A 187 -12.88 13.31 -5.53
CA PRO A 187 -13.67 13.22 -6.76
C PRO A 187 -12.86 13.46 -8.05
N LEU A 188 -11.93 14.42 -8.05
CA LEU A 188 -11.10 14.72 -9.22
C LEU A 188 -10.06 13.61 -9.44
N LYS A 189 -9.35 13.25 -8.40
CA LYS A 189 -8.31 12.20 -8.45
C LYS A 189 -8.91 10.84 -8.81
N ARG A 190 -10.05 10.49 -8.22
CA ARG A 190 -10.81 9.28 -8.50
C ARG A 190 -11.14 9.13 -9.99
N GLU A 191 -11.66 10.20 -10.60
CA GLU A 191 -12.03 10.15 -12.01
C GLU A 191 -10.79 10.03 -12.91
N ARG A 192 -9.69 10.70 -12.57
CA ARG A 192 -8.40 10.58 -13.29
C ARG A 192 -7.83 9.17 -13.21
N ILE A 193 -7.84 8.55 -12.02
CA ILE A 193 -7.40 7.15 -11.84
C ILE A 193 -8.28 6.22 -12.67
N PHE A 194 -9.60 6.41 -12.61
CA PHE A 194 -10.54 5.62 -13.39
C PHE A 194 -10.25 5.71 -14.89
N GLN A 195 -10.09 6.92 -15.44
CA GLN A 195 -9.82 7.15 -16.85
C GLN A 195 -8.48 6.53 -17.30
N LEU A 196 -7.43 6.65 -16.47
CA LEU A 196 -6.15 6.01 -16.74
C LEU A 196 -6.31 4.50 -16.85
N VAL A 197 -6.91 3.86 -15.84
CA VAL A 197 -7.05 2.41 -15.78
C VAL A 197 -7.99 1.90 -16.88
N GLU A 198 -9.10 2.60 -17.15
CA GLU A 198 -9.99 2.28 -18.27
C GLU A 198 -9.25 2.33 -19.63
N SER A 199 -8.40 3.33 -19.82
CA SER A 199 -7.57 3.43 -21.04
C SER A 199 -6.58 2.27 -21.16
N LEU A 200 -5.93 1.88 -20.06
CA LEU A 200 -5.03 0.73 -20.03
C LEU A 200 -5.76 -0.58 -20.37
N LEU A 201 -6.94 -0.79 -19.82
CA LEU A 201 -7.78 -1.95 -20.13
C LEU A 201 -8.18 -2.00 -21.59
N LYS A 202 -8.61 -0.86 -22.17
CA LYS A 202 -8.97 -0.75 -23.61
C LYS A 202 -7.80 -1.06 -24.53
N GLN A 203 -6.57 -0.84 -24.09
CA GLN A 203 -5.34 -1.17 -24.82
C GLN A 203 -4.91 -2.64 -24.66
N GLY A 204 -5.58 -3.39 -23.78
CA GLY A 204 -5.21 -4.77 -23.49
C GLY A 204 -4.03 -4.91 -22.51
N THR A 205 -3.69 -3.84 -21.75
CA THR A 205 -2.66 -3.89 -20.72
C THR A 205 -3.04 -4.89 -19.63
N PRO A 206 -2.12 -5.75 -19.19
CA PRO A 206 -2.40 -6.78 -18.16
C PRO A 206 -2.48 -6.16 -16.76
N ILE A 207 -3.54 -5.42 -16.48
CA ILE A 207 -3.85 -4.86 -15.17
C ILE A 207 -4.98 -5.66 -14.51
N HIS A 208 -4.82 -6.04 -13.25
CA HIS A 208 -5.72 -6.90 -12.53
C HIS A 208 -6.43 -6.19 -11.37
N GLY A 209 -5.91 -5.05 -10.91
CA GLY A 209 -6.50 -4.35 -9.79
C GLY A 209 -6.06 -2.90 -9.62
N ILE A 210 -6.75 -2.23 -8.71
CA ILE A 210 -6.44 -0.88 -8.24
C ILE A 210 -6.17 -0.95 -6.75
N GLY A 211 -5.02 -0.40 -6.34
CA GLY A 211 -4.67 -0.17 -4.94
C GLY A 211 -5.13 1.20 -4.49
N LEU A 212 -5.93 1.23 -3.43
CA LEU A 212 -6.31 2.42 -2.70
C LEU A 212 -5.37 2.52 -1.50
N GLN A 213 -4.45 3.50 -1.49
CA GLN A 213 -3.50 3.62 -0.37
C GLN A 213 -4.22 3.82 0.96
N ALA A 214 -5.31 4.57 0.97
CA ALA A 214 -6.12 4.78 2.17
C ALA A 214 -5.34 5.42 3.35
N HIS A 215 -4.42 6.34 3.05
CA HIS A 215 -3.82 7.23 4.02
C HIS A 215 -4.84 8.30 4.45
N TRP A 216 -5.72 7.92 5.35
CA TRP A 216 -6.83 8.74 5.75
C TRP A 216 -6.61 9.39 7.12
N ASN A 217 -7.54 10.23 7.54
CA ASN A 217 -7.53 10.83 8.85
C ASN A 217 -8.94 10.85 9.48
N LEU A 218 -9.08 11.34 10.69
CA LEU A 218 -10.36 11.37 11.40
C LEU A 218 -11.43 12.21 10.70
N PHE A 219 -11.07 13.08 9.76
CA PHE A 219 -11.93 14.11 9.18
C PHE A 219 -12.24 13.85 7.71
N ALA A 220 -11.31 13.21 6.99
CA ALA A 220 -11.39 12.98 5.55
C ALA A 220 -10.74 11.63 5.14
N PRO A 221 -11.16 11.09 3.98
CA PRO A 221 -12.33 11.43 3.16
C PRO A 221 -13.66 11.08 3.86
N SER A 222 -14.79 11.55 3.34
CA SER A 222 -16.11 11.11 3.83
C SER A 222 -16.37 9.64 3.50
N LEU A 223 -17.25 8.97 4.25
CA LEU A 223 -17.66 7.59 3.92
C LEU A 223 -18.35 7.51 2.54
N GLU A 224 -19.05 8.57 2.14
CA GLU A 224 -19.67 8.66 0.83
C GLU A 224 -18.63 8.71 -0.29
N ASP A 225 -17.54 9.46 -0.11
CA ASP A 225 -16.43 9.51 -1.08
C ASP A 225 -15.72 8.18 -1.18
N ILE A 226 -15.50 7.50 -0.05
CA ILE A 226 -14.89 6.15 -0.03
C ILE A 226 -15.81 5.17 -0.79
N ARG A 227 -17.11 5.17 -0.50
CA ARG A 227 -18.11 4.34 -1.22
C ARG A 227 -18.08 4.62 -2.71
N ALA A 228 -18.14 5.89 -3.09
CA ALA A 228 -18.12 6.30 -4.48
C ALA A 228 -16.82 5.88 -5.21
N ALA A 229 -15.69 5.88 -4.51
CA ALA A 229 -14.43 5.39 -5.07
C ALA A 229 -14.47 3.87 -5.30
N ILE A 230 -14.90 3.08 -4.30
CA ILE A 230 -15.05 1.63 -4.43
C ILE A 230 -15.97 1.28 -5.59
N GLU A 231 -17.18 1.87 -5.64
CA GLU A 231 -18.16 1.62 -6.71
C GLU A 231 -17.62 2.00 -8.09
N ARG A 232 -16.96 3.16 -8.19
CA ARG A 232 -16.38 3.64 -9.44
C ARG A 232 -15.32 2.69 -9.98
N TYR A 233 -14.39 2.25 -9.12
CA TYR A 233 -13.32 1.34 -9.53
C TYR A 233 -13.83 -0.10 -9.75
N ALA A 234 -14.74 -0.59 -8.92
CA ALA A 234 -15.37 -1.89 -9.10
C ALA A 234 -16.10 -2.02 -10.45
N SER A 235 -16.64 -0.92 -10.99
CA SER A 235 -17.29 -0.91 -12.30
C SER A 235 -16.38 -1.29 -13.47
N LEU A 236 -15.05 -1.28 -13.27
CA LEU A 236 -14.07 -1.76 -14.25
C LEU A 236 -13.91 -3.30 -14.26
N GLY A 237 -14.55 -4.01 -13.31
CA GLY A 237 -14.41 -5.46 -13.18
C GLY A 237 -13.07 -5.92 -12.58
N LEU A 238 -12.33 -5.00 -11.95
CA LEU A 238 -11.02 -5.27 -11.34
C LEU A 238 -11.14 -5.56 -9.84
N LYS A 239 -10.10 -6.21 -9.28
CA LYS A 239 -9.94 -6.34 -7.83
C LYS A 239 -9.48 -5.02 -7.21
N LEU A 240 -9.91 -4.78 -5.98
CA LEU A 240 -9.51 -3.62 -5.19
C LEU A 240 -8.75 -4.09 -3.95
N HIS A 241 -7.63 -3.44 -3.65
CA HIS A 241 -6.91 -3.63 -2.39
C HIS A 241 -6.81 -2.29 -1.67
N LEU A 242 -7.13 -2.25 -0.38
CA LEU A 242 -6.63 -1.17 0.48
C LEU A 242 -5.18 -1.53 0.81
N THR A 243 -4.24 -0.69 0.38
CA THR A 243 -2.83 -1.08 0.34
C THR A 243 -2.00 -0.51 1.48
N GLU A 244 -2.43 0.59 2.09
CA GLU A 244 -1.60 1.37 3.03
C GLU A 244 -2.47 2.05 4.12
N LEU A 245 -3.53 1.38 4.57
CA LEU A 245 -4.51 1.97 5.48
C LEU A 245 -3.87 2.44 6.79
N ASP A 246 -4.02 3.71 7.07
CA ASP A 246 -3.79 4.31 8.37
C ASP A 246 -4.79 5.44 8.64
N MET A 247 -4.97 5.80 9.91
CA MET A 247 -5.98 6.78 10.34
C MET A 247 -5.33 7.84 11.22
N SER A 248 -4.72 8.85 10.58
CA SER A 248 -4.13 9.97 11.30
C SER A 248 -5.16 10.67 12.22
N VAL A 249 -4.76 11.00 13.44
CA VAL A 249 -5.57 11.82 14.34
C VAL A 249 -5.53 13.30 14.00
N PHE A 250 -4.70 13.68 13.03
CA PHE A 250 -4.55 15.05 12.53
C PHE A 250 -5.01 15.16 11.08
N GLU A 251 -5.54 16.33 10.73
CA GLU A 251 -5.65 16.72 9.31
C GLU A 251 -4.26 16.87 8.69
N PHE A 252 -4.15 16.67 7.38
CA PHE A 252 -2.87 16.74 6.68
C PHE A 252 -2.15 18.09 6.84
N HIS A 253 -2.91 19.18 6.91
CA HIS A 253 -2.35 20.54 7.06
C HIS A 253 -2.14 20.98 8.51
N ASP A 254 -2.57 20.19 9.48
CA ASP A 254 -2.34 20.46 10.89
C ASP A 254 -0.85 20.35 11.22
N ARG A 255 -0.28 21.38 11.81
CA ARG A 255 1.15 21.46 12.19
C ARG A 255 1.38 21.50 13.69
N ARG A 256 0.32 21.29 14.50
CA ARG A 256 0.46 21.24 15.98
C ARG A 256 1.39 20.13 16.40
N THR A 257 2.13 20.37 17.49
CA THR A 257 3.06 19.42 18.10
C THR A 257 2.87 19.29 19.62
N ASP A 258 1.79 19.87 20.14
CA ASP A 258 1.48 19.95 21.57
C ASP A 258 0.75 18.68 22.10
N LEU A 259 0.24 17.84 21.22
CA LEU A 259 -0.42 16.58 21.60
C LEU A 259 0.62 15.47 21.84
N LEU A 260 0.96 15.24 23.11
CA LEU A 260 1.99 14.27 23.52
C LEU A 260 1.41 12.86 23.77
N ARG A 261 0.11 12.71 23.82
CA ARG A 261 -0.64 11.46 23.95
C ARG A 261 -2.03 11.63 23.38
N PRO A 262 -2.68 10.55 22.90
CA PRO A 262 -3.99 10.68 22.30
C PRO A 262 -5.02 11.09 23.35
N ASP A 263 -5.87 12.04 23.01
CA ASP A 263 -7.06 12.36 23.78
C ASP A 263 -8.05 11.19 23.66
N PRO A 264 -8.71 10.76 24.77
CA PRO A 264 -9.70 9.69 24.71
C PRO A 264 -10.84 9.93 23.69
N SER A 265 -11.25 11.18 23.49
CA SER A 265 -12.27 11.52 22.50
C SER A 265 -11.81 11.33 21.06
N LEU A 266 -10.52 11.54 20.78
CA LEU A 266 -9.93 11.24 19.47
C LEU A 266 -9.87 9.73 19.22
N LEU A 267 -9.55 8.94 20.23
CA LEU A 267 -9.53 7.47 20.13
C LEU A 267 -10.95 6.90 19.93
N GLU A 268 -11.97 7.47 20.58
CA GLU A 268 -13.37 7.07 20.35
C GLU A 268 -13.79 7.38 18.90
N ARG A 269 -13.53 8.58 18.40
CA ARG A 269 -13.80 8.96 17.02
C ARG A 269 -13.06 8.10 16.01
N GLN A 270 -11.79 7.75 16.31
CA GLN A 270 -11.00 6.83 15.49
C GLN A 270 -11.65 5.44 15.43
N ALA A 271 -12.09 4.93 16.57
CA ALA A 271 -12.74 3.63 16.65
C ALA A 271 -14.08 3.60 15.91
N GLU A 272 -14.91 4.64 16.04
CA GLU A 272 -16.17 4.80 15.29
C GLU A 272 -15.92 4.85 13.78
N ARG A 273 -14.89 5.58 13.37
CA ARG A 273 -14.55 5.70 11.96
C ARG A 273 -14.02 4.40 11.36
N TYR A 274 -13.14 3.69 12.07
CA TYR A 274 -12.69 2.34 11.65
C TYR A 274 -13.86 1.36 11.57
N GLU A 275 -14.78 1.38 12.54
CA GLU A 275 -16.00 0.55 12.50
C GLU A 275 -16.83 0.83 11.22
N ALA A 276 -17.09 2.09 10.93
CA ALA A 276 -17.87 2.49 9.77
C ALA A 276 -17.19 2.10 8.45
N ILE A 277 -15.87 2.29 8.37
CA ILE A 277 -15.08 1.88 7.19
C ILE A 277 -15.13 0.35 7.02
N PHE A 278 -14.86 -0.43 8.06
CA PHE A 278 -14.88 -1.88 7.94
C PHE A 278 -16.27 -2.46 7.63
N ARG A 279 -17.36 -1.82 8.09
CA ARG A 279 -18.72 -2.15 7.64
C ARG A 279 -18.87 -1.94 6.13
N LEU A 280 -18.40 -0.79 5.63
CA LEU A 280 -18.41 -0.48 4.21
C LEU A 280 -17.56 -1.49 3.41
N LEU A 281 -16.33 -1.79 3.84
CA LEU A 281 -15.47 -2.76 3.15
C LEU A 281 -16.11 -4.15 3.09
N LYS A 282 -16.81 -4.57 4.15
CA LYS A 282 -17.53 -5.84 4.19
C LYS A 282 -18.73 -5.88 3.24
N GLU A 283 -19.42 -4.77 3.00
CA GLU A 283 -20.47 -4.66 1.97
C GLU A 283 -19.90 -4.94 0.57
N TYR A 284 -18.64 -4.55 0.32
CA TYR A 284 -17.97 -4.71 -0.99
C TYR A 284 -16.92 -5.82 -1.03
N ARG A 285 -16.95 -6.78 -0.11
CA ARG A 285 -15.98 -7.88 0.01
C ARG A 285 -15.77 -8.67 -1.28
N ASP A 286 -16.76 -8.77 -2.15
CA ASP A 286 -16.64 -9.48 -3.43
C ASP A 286 -15.64 -8.82 -4.39
N TYR A 287 -15.40 -7.52 -4.21
CA TYR A 287 -14.44 -6.71 -4.98
C TYR A 287 -13.12 -6.53 -4.24
N ILE A 288 -13.14 -6.53 -2.91
CA ILE A 288 -11.95 -6.24 -2.07
C ILE A 288 -11.21 -7.53 -1.75
N GLY A 289 -9.96 -7.62 -2.20
CA GLY A 289 -9.12 -8.80 -1.97
C GLY A 289 -8.20 -8.71 -0.76
N SER A 290 -7.86 -7.48 -0.32
CA SER A 290 -6.93 -7.27 0.79
C SER A 290 -7.16 -5.91 1.46
N VAL A 291 -6.97 -5.86 2.77
CA VAL A 291 -6.88 -4.64 3.58
C VAL A 291 -5.55 -4.68 4.33
N THR A 292 -4.60 -3.87 3.88
CA THR A 292 -3.25 -3.77 4.44
C THR A 292 -3.12 -2.47 5.22
N PHE A 293 -2.78 -2.56 6.49
CA PHE A 293 -2.43 -1.41 7.32
C PHE A 293 -0.99 -0.99 7.05
N TRP A 294 -0.71 0.33 7.03
CA TRP A 294 0.66 0.82 6.82
C TRP A 294 1.47 0.82 8.12
N GLY A 295 1.61 -0.37 8.69
CA GLY A 295 2.24 -0.72 9.95
C GLY A 295 1.38 -1.68 10.75
N ALA A 296 1.91 -2.30 11.81
CA ALA A 296 1.15 -3.21 12.66
C ALA A 296 0.71 -2.58 13.98
N ALA A 297 1.50 -1.66 14.56
CA ALA A 297 1.22 -0.99 15.83
C ALA A 297 1.81 0.42 15.85
N ASP A 298 1.29 1.26 16.76
CA ASP A 298 1.63 2.68 16.87
C ASP A 298 3.08 2.99 17.31
N ASP A 299 3.87 1.96 17.65
CA ASP A 299 5.31 2.13 17.98
C ASP A 299 6.20 2.26 16.73
N ASP A 300 5.68 1.96 15.57
CA ASP A 300 6.39 2.07 14.29
C ASP A 300 5.43 2.54 13.20
N THR A 301 5.34 3.85 12.99
CA THR A 301 4.53 4.49 11.96
C THR A 301 5.27 5.62 11.28
N TRP A 302 5.17 5.70 9.94
CA TRP A 302 5.74 6.80 9.15
C TRP A 302 5.14 8.16 9.49
N LEU A 303 3.92 8.19 10.03
CA LEU A 303 3.22 9.41 10.44
C LEU A 303 3.86 10.12 11.64
N ASP A 304 4.78 9.48 12.36
CA ASP A 304 5.61 10.13 13.36
C ASP A 304 6.69 11.04 12.74
N TYR A 305 6.92 10.94 11.44
CA TYR A 305 7.94 11.68 10.70
C TYR A 305 7.39 12.55 9.58
N PHE A 306 6.19 12.27 9.12
CA PHE A 306 5.54 12.98 8.02
C PHE A 306 4.06 13.24 8.33
N PRO A 307 3.47 14.39 7.97
CA PRO A 307 4.11 15.59 7.39
C PRO A 307 4.81 16.48 8.40
N VAL A 308 4.84 16.09 9.68
CA VAL A 308 5.51 16.83 10.76
C VAL A 308 6.51 15.92 11.47
N GLN A 309 7.80 16.26 11.32
CA GLN A 309 8.89 15.49 11.90
C GLN A 309 8.80 15.42 13.42
N GLY A 310 8.83 14.20 13.98
CA GLY A 310 8.84 13.94 15.42
C GLY A 310 7.52 14.18 16.13
N ARG A 311 6.43 14.43 15.41
CA ARG A 311 5.08 14.51 15.97
C ARG A 311 4.49 13.10 16.08
N LYS A 312 4.18 12.66 17.31
CA LYS A 312 3.52 11.37 17.51
C LYS A 312 2.14 11.33 16.88
N ASN A 313 1.86 10.20 16.27
CA ASN A 313 0.54 9.84 15.73
C ASN A 313 0.17 8.43 16.21
N TRP A 314 -1.11 8.12 16.29
CA TRP A 314 -1.61 6.83 16.79
C TRP A 314 -2.60 6.25 15.78
N PRO A 315 -2.16 5.92 14.53
CA PRO A 315 -3.08 5.68 13.42
C PRO A 315 -3.62 4.25 13.33
N LEU A 316 -3.04 3.28 14.07
CA LEU A 316 -3.27 1.86 13.87
C LEU A 316 -4.22 1.26 14.91
N LEU A 317 -4.52 -0.04 14.79
CA LEU A 317 -5.45 -0.74 15.67
C LEU A 317 -4.83 -1.19 17.01
N PHE A 318 -3.49 -1.22 17.07
CA PHE A 318 -2.73 -1.61 18.25
C PHE A 318 -1.86 -0.45 18.74
N ASP A 319 -1.76 -0.32 20.06
CA ASP A 319 -0.98 0.74 20.70
C ASP A 319 0.54 0.49 20.64
N GLU A 320 1.33 1.42 21.18
CA GLU A 320 2.80 1.32 21.24
C GLU A 320 3.32 0.12 22.07
N GLN A 321 2.47 -0.53 22.83
CA GLN A 321 2.76 -1.75 23.60
C GLN A 321 2.15 -2.99 22.97
N HIS A 322 1.68 -2.88 21.72
CA HIS A 322 1.04 -3.95 20.94
C HIS A 322 -0.25 -4.49 21.56
N ARG A 323 -0.95 -3.68 22.35
CA ARG A 323 -2.25 -4.02 22.94
C ARG A 323 -3.37 -3.52 22.03
N PRO A 324 -4.49 -4.25 21.95
CA PRO A 324 -5.66 -3.79 21.21
C PRO A 324 -6.16 -2.43 21.70
N LYS A 325 -6.41 -1.52 20.77
CA LYS A 325 -7.09 -0.25 21.01
C LYS A 325 -8.61 -0.43 20.86
N LEU A 326 -9.38 0.56 21.27
CA LEU A 326 -10.83 0.59 21.04
C LEU A 326 -11.19 0.41 19.55
N ALA A 327 -10.35 0.93 18.65
CA ALA A 327 -10.49 0.74 17.21
C ALA A 327 -10.46 -0.76 16.81
N TYR A 328 -9.54 -1.54 17.39
CA TYR A 328 -9.53 -2.99 17.19
C TYR A 328 -10.83 -3.64 17.63
N GLU A 329 -11.33 -3.31 18.83
CA GLU A 329 -12.55 -3.90 19.38
C GLU A 329 -13.78 -3.63 18.49
N ARG A 330 -13.88 -2.41 17.96
CA ARG A 330 -14.94 -2.01 17.04
C ARG A 330 -14.86 -2.76 15.71
N VAL A 331 -13.67 -2.89 15.14
CA VAL A 331 -13.42 -3.66 13.90
C VAL A 331 -13.75 -5.14 14.12
N ALA A 332 -13.33 -5.74 15.23
CA ALA A 332 -13.62 -7.14 15.54
C ALA A 332 -15.13 -7.42 15.65
N ARG A 333 -15.90 -6.48 16.20
CA ARG A 333 -17.39 -6.59 16.23
C ARG A 333 -18.02 -6.59 14.86
N VAL A 334 -17.47 -5.83 13.91
CA VAL A 334 -17.97 -5.83 12.51
C VAL A 334 -17.84 -7.20 11.88
N ALA A 335 -16.72 -7.89 12.11
CA ALA A 335 -16.51 -9.24 11.61
C ALA A 335 -17.57 -10.23 12.13
N SER A 336 -17.89 -10.13 13.42
CA SER A 336 -18.86 -11.01 14.12
C SER A 336 -20.32 -10.69 13.78
N SER A 337 -20.61 -9.51 13.25
CA SER A 337 -21.97 -9.16 12.79
C SER A 337 -22.21 -9.84 11.47
N GLY A 338 -23.00 -10.90 11.45
CA GLY A 338 -23.42 -11.59 10.22
C GLY A 338 -24.01 -10.59 9.23
N SER A 339 -23.84 -10.87 7.93
CA SER A 339 -24.52 -10.12 6.87
C SER A 339 -26.02 -10.14 7.15
N ILE A 340 -26.61 -8.94 7.36
CA ILE A 340 -28.06 -8.75 7.46
C ILE A 340 -28.67 -8.92 6.09
#